data_e5231b63392e4e06d433ff6a5372727e
#
_entry.id   e5231b63392e4e06d433ff6a5372727e
#
_cell.length_a   1.000
_cell.length_b   1.000
_cell.length_c   1.000
_cell.angle_alpha   90.00
_cell.angle_beta   90.00
_cell.angle_gamma   90.00
#
_symmetry.space_group_name_H-M   'P 1'
#
loop_
_entity.id
_entity.type
_entity.pdbx_description
1 polymer ?
#
loop_
_entity_poly.entity_id
_entity_poly.type
_entity_poly.pdbx_seq_one_letter_code
_entity_poly.pdbx_strand_id
1 'polypeptide(L)'
;MAPKQHLEFVKVDLSAGWQRPEGYPPGFWQKILASDLDEKNKTGSRTRLLKIDPGAFSTEPFVHDHWEEVYVVQGDLVVGNDKEGRGGEQCFAPTYACRPPGVHHGPFTSRGG
;
A
#
# COMPACT_ATOMS: atom_id res chain seq x y z
N MET A 1 -20.90 4.58 1.97
CA MET A 1 -19.75 3.92 2.61
C MET A 1 -20.06 3.63 4.07
N ALA A 2 -19.71 2.45 4.53
CA ALA A 2 -19.91 2.08 5.92
C ALA A 2 -18.95 2.87 6.83
N PRO A 3 -19.40 3.32 8.00
CA PRO A 3 -18.50 3.96 8.97
C PRO A 3 -17.51 2.92 9.51
N LYS A 4 -16.41 3.42 10.08
CA LYS A 4 -15.48 2.56 10.81
C LYS A 4 -16.20 1.96 12.02
N GLN A 5 -15.82 0.72 12.33
CA GLN A 5 -16.35 0.03 13.50
C GLN A 5 -15.41 0.19 14.69
N HIS A 6 -15.99 0.17 15.88
CA HIS A 6 -15.19 0.08 17.10
C HIS A 6 -14.70 -1.37 17.22
N LEU A 7 -13.39 -1.58 17.13
CA LEU A 7 -12.75 -2.89 17.23
C LEU A 7 -11.71 -2.85 18.35
N GLU A 8 -11.66 -3.90 19.16
CA GLU A 8 -10.70 -4.03 20.27
C GLU A 8 -9.86 -5.29 20.05
N PHE A 9 -8.61 -5.07 19.64
CA PHE A 9 -7.59 -6.12 19.51
C PHE A 9 -8.07 -7.39 18.80
N VAL A 10 -8.76 -7.21 17.69
CA VAL A 10 -9.21 -8.34 16.87
C VAL A 10 -8.01 -9.00 16.21
N LYS A 11 -8.03 -10.32 16.13
CA LYS A 11 -6.98 -11.05 15.45
C LYS A 11 -7.03 -10.78 13.95
N VAL A 12 -5.89 -10.44 13.36
CA VAL A 12 -5.75 -10.28 11.92
C VAL A 12 -5.19 -11.58 11.34
N ASP A 13 -5.94 -12.20 10.44
CA ASP A 13 -5.49 -13.39 9.75
C ASP A 13 -4.59 -12.99 8.57
N LEU A 14 -3.31 -13.22 8.68
CA LEU A 14 -2.34 -12.89 7.63
C LEU A 14 -2.18 -14.02 6.60
N SER A 15 -2.79 -15.18 6.83
CA SER A 15 -2.69 -16.33 5.93
C SER A 15 -3.77 -16.37 4.85
N ALA A 16 -4.86 -15.61 5.01
CA ALA A 16 -6.00 -15.66 4.11
C ALA A 16 -6.72 -14.30 4.07
N GLY A 17 -7.66 -14.17 3.12
CA GLY A 17 -8.52 -12.98 3.04
C GLY A 17 -7.86 -11.78 2.39
N TRP A 18 -6.72 -11.96 1.73
CA TRP A 18 -6.10 -10.89 0.96
C TRP A 18 -6.91 -10.61 -0.30
N GLN A 19 -7.06 -9.33 -0.62
CA GLN A 19 -7.79 -8.87 -1.80
C GLN A 19 -6.83 -8.14 -2.74
N ARG A 20 -7.10 -8.25 -4.03
CA ARG A 20 -6.36 -7.45 -5.01
C ARG A 20 -6.91 -6.02 -4.99
N PRO A 21 -6.08 -5.02 -4.70
CA PRO A 21 -6.56 -3.63 -4.74
C PRO A 21 -6.87 -3.22 -6.17
N GLU A 22 -7.94 -2.45 -6.34
CA GLU A 22 -8.34 -1.95 -7.65
C GLU A 22 -7.26 -1.07 -8.25
N GLY A 23 -6.96 -1.29 -9.53
CA GLY A 23 -5.97 -0.50 -10.25
C GLY A 23 -4.52 -0.92 -10.02
N TYR A 24 -4.28 -1.93 -9.21
CA TYR A 24 -2.93 -2.45 -8.97
C TYR A 24 -2.65 -3.65 -9.87
N PRO A 25 -1.37 -3.86 -10.25
CA PRO A 25 -1.00 -5.04 -11.03
C PRO A 25 -1.07 -6.33 -10.21
N PRO A 26 -0.94 -7.51 -10.89
CA PRO A 26 -0.87 -8.78 -10.17
C PRO A 26 0.27 -8.82 -9.15
N GLY A 27 0.05 -9.53 -8.06
CA GLY A 27 1.05 -9.69 -7.01
C GLY A 27 1.01 -8.61 -5.94
N PHE A 28 0.09 -7.64 -6.06
CA PHE A 28 -0.19 -6.67 -5.02
C PHE A 28 -1.48 -7.07 -4.32
N TRP A 29 -1.44 -7.09 -2.99
CA TRP A 29 -2.55 -7.54 -2.16
C TRP A 29 -2.82 -6.55 -1.06
N GLN A 30 -4.08 -6.43 -0.66
CA GLN A 30 -4.46 -5.59 0.46
C GLN A 30 -5.34 -6.34 1.45
N LYS A 31 -5.29 -5.88 2.68
CA LYS A 31 -6.20 -6.26 3.73
C LYS A 31 -6.61 -4.98 4.45
N ILE A 32 -7.86 -4.57 4.28
CA ILE A 32 -8.37 -3.34 4.87
C ILE A 32 -8.69 -3.60 6.33
N LEU A 33 -8.07 -2.83 7.23
CA LEU A 33 -8.31 -2.95 8.67
C LEU A 33 -9.45 -2.04 9.12
N ALA A 34 -9.49 -0.82 8.60
CA ALA A 34 -10.56 0.13 8.87
C ALA A 34 -10.64 1.13 7.72
N SER A 35 -11.83 1.51 7.31
CA SER A 35 -12.01 2.51 6.26
C SER A 35 -13.37 3.17 6.34
N ASP A 36 -13.36 4.49 6.30
CA ASP A 36 -14.51 5.30 5.95
C ASP A 36 -14.14 6.27 4.84
N LEU A 37 -13.13 5.90 4.05
CA LEU A 37 -12.62 6.72 2.96
C LEU A 37 -13.68 6.93 1.89
N ASP A 38 -13.92 8.19 1.55
CA ASP A 38 -14.80 8.61 0.48
C ASP A 38 -13.97 9.47 -0.48
N GLU A 39 -13.45 8.86 -1.52
CA GLU A 39 -12.58 9.53 -2.48
C GLU A 39 -13.32 10.58 -3.31
N LYS A 40 -14.61 10.37 -3.54
CA LYS A 40 -15.44 11.32 -4.28
C LYS A 40 -15.59 12.64 -3.54
N ASN A 41 -15.86 12.57 -2.24
CA ASN A 41 -16.03 13.76 -1.39
C ASN A 41 -14.74 14.19 -0.70
N LYS A 42 -13.66 13.45 -0.89
CA LYS A 42 -12.33 13.72 -0.30
C LYS A 42 -12.37 13.77 1.22
N THR A 43 -13.11 12.84 1.82
CA THR A 43 -13.27 12.75 3.27
C THR A 43 -12.92 11.33 3.76
N GLY A 44 -12.74 11.21 5.06
CA GLY A 44 -12.48 9.94 5.70
C GLY A 44 -11.01 9.51 5.64
N SER A 45 -10.76 8.30 6.10
CA SER A 45 -9.43 7.73 6.14
C SER A 45 -9.50 6.20 6.04
N ARG A 46 -8.37 5.59 5.72
CA ARG A 46 -8.26 4.14 5.58
C ARG A 46 -6.93 3.68 6.16
N THR A 47 -7.00 2.58 6.92
CA THR A 47 -5.83 1.84 7.35
C THR A 47 -5.87 0.46 6.72
N ARG A 48 -4.82 0.08 6.04
CA ARG A 48 -4.73 -1.22 5.39
C ARG A 48 -3.31 -1.77 5.44
N LEU A 49 -3.21 -3.08 5.32
CA LEU A 49 -1.96 -3.75 5.04
C LEU A 49 -1.85 -3.93 3.52
N LEU A 50 -0.67 -3.68 2.99
CA LEU A 50 -0.32 -4.01 1.61
C LEU A 50 0.75 -5.08 1.63
N LYS A 51 0.64 -6.03 0.72
CA LYS A 51 1.62 -7.09 0.54
C LYS A 51 2.00 -7.12 -0.94
N ILE A 52 3.29 -7.19 -1.20
CA ILE A 52 3.83 -7.30 -2.56
C ILE A 52 4.54 -8.65 -2.66
N ASP A 53 4.10 -9.48 -3.58
CA ASP A 53 4.78 -10.75 -3.85
C ASP A 53 6.18 -10.49 -4.40
N PRO A 54 7.16 -11.37 -4.16
CA PRO A 54 8.50 -11.18 -4.70
C PRO A 54 8.47 -10.98 -6.22
N GLY A 55 9.08 -9.89 -6.68
CA GLY A 55 9.17 -9.58 -8.09
C GLY A 55 7.97 -8.91 -8.73
N ALA A 56 6.84 -8.79 -8.03
CA ALA A 56 5.69 -8.03 -8.53
C ALA A 56 6.04 -6.55 -8.58
N PHE A 57 5.60 -5.85 -9.62
CA PHE A 57 5.94 -4.44 -9.78
C PHE A 57 4.80 -3.66 -10.44
N SER A 58 4.72 -2.37 -10.12
CA SER A 58 3.89 -1.42 -10.83
C SER A 58 4.75 -0.63 -11.82
N THR A 59 4.09 0.00 -12.79
CA THR A 59 4.79 0.74 -13.86
C THR A 59 4.53 2.23 -13.83
N GLU A 60 3.48 2.65 -13.14
CA GLU A 60 3.09 4.05 -13.08
C GLU A 60 3.14 4.55 -11.63
N PRO A 61 3.52 5.82 -11.42
CA PRO A 61 3.45 6.39 -10.08
C PRO A 61 2.00 6.57 -9.64
N PHE A 62 1.80 6.55 -8.33
CA PHE A 62 0.51 6.81 -7.69
C PHE A 62 0.46 8.25 -7.18
N VAL A 63 -0.74 8.82 -7.14
CA VAL A 63 -1.00 10.11 -6.53
C VAL A 63 -2.35 10.06 -5.83
N HIS A 64 -2.43 10.69 -4.67
CA HIS A 64 -3.66 10.74 -3.88
C HIS A 64 -4.00 12.18 -3.49
N ASP A 65 -5.27 12.40 -3.18
CA ASP A 65 -5.78 13.69 -2.69
C ASP A 65 -5.77 13.79 -1.16
N HIS A 66 -5.08 12.87 -0.50
CA HIS A 66 -5.02 12.79 0.96
C HIS A 66 -3.60 12.51 1.43
N TRP A 67 -3.34 12.72 2.72
CA TRP A 67 -2.09 12.31 3.33
C TRP A 67 -1.97 10.79 3.32
N GLU A 68 -0.76 10.31 3.08
CA GLU A 68 -0.46 8.89 3.11
C GLU A 68 0.72 8.63 4.03
N GLU A 69 0.55 7.68 4.93
CA GLU A 69 1.64 7.17 5.75
C GLU A 69 1.86 5.70 5.41
N VAL A 70 3.10 5.32 5.27
CA VAL A 70 3.49 3.94 4.98
C VAL A 70 4.55 3.50 5.96
N TYR A 71 4.31 2.40 6.65
CA TYR A 71 5.31 1.78 7.50
C TYR A 71 5.58 0.37 6.96
N VAL A 72 6.82 0.13 6.51
CA VAL A 72 7.23 -1.20 6.03
C VAL A 72 7.59 -2.03 7.26
N VAL A 73 6.77 -3.01 7.56
CA VAL A 73 6.90 -3.82 8.78
C VAL A 73 7.74 -5.08 8.56
N GLN A 74 7.84 -5.55 7.31
CA GLN A 74 8.54 -6.78 6.98
C GLN A 74 9.04 -6.72 5.54
N GLY A 75 10.21 -7.27 5.29
CA GLY A 75 10.74 -7.41 3.96
C GLY A 75 11.33 -6.13 3.39
N ASP A 76 11.21 -5.98 2.08
CA ASP A 76 11.77 -4.85 1.35
C ASP A 76 10.73 -4.15 0.47
N LEU A 77 10.99 -2.90 0.19
CA LEU A 77 10.23 -2.10 -0.77
C LEU A 77 11.22 -1.38 -1.66
N VAL A 78 11.01 -1.48 -2.96
CA VAL A 78 11.79 -0.74 -3.96
C VAL A 78 10.93 0.36 -4.53
N VAL A 79 11.46 1.58 -4.58
CA VAL A 79 10.74 2.76 -5.09
C VAL A 79 11.45 3.29 -6.31
N GLY A 80 10.68 3.52 -7.38
CA GLY A 80 11.22 4.13 -8.60
C GLY A 80 11.82 3.12 -9.57
N ASN A 81 11.32 1.90 -9.60
CA ASN A 81 11.72 0.91 -10.59
C ASN A 81 11.32 1.34 -12.01
N ASP A 82 11.97 0.76 -13.02
CA ASP A 82 11.61 1.00 -14.42
C ASP A 82 10.38 0.16 -14.83
N LYS A 83 10.03 0.22 -16.11
CA LYS A 83 8.85 -0.47 -16.64
C LYS A 83 8.99 -1.99 -16.72
N GLU A 84 10.19 -2.50 -16.55
CA GLU A 84 10.48 -3.93 -16.47
C GLU A 84 10.65 -4.40 -15.01
N GLY A 85 10.42 -3.51 -14.04
CA GLY A 85 10.51 -3.82 -12.63
C GLY A 85 11.94 -3.83 -12.08
N ARG A 86 12.88 -3.19 -12.79
CA ARG A 86 14.30 -3.16 -12.41
C ARG A 86 14.70 -1.79 -11.89
N GLY A 87 15.82 -1.77 -11.17
CA GLY A 87 16.34 -0.53 -10.62
C GLY A 87 15.51 -0.01 -9.47
N GLY A 88 15.63 1.28 -9.20
CA GLY A 88 14.97 1.92 -8.08
C GLY A 88 15.79 1.86 -6.81
N GLU A 89 15.26 2.46 -5.76
CA GLU A 89 15.91 2.53 -4.46
C GLU A 89 15.26 1.54 -3.52
N GLN A 90 16.03 0.62 -2.97
CA GLN A 90 15.56 -0.43 -2.09
C GLN A 90 15.61 0.02 -0.63
N CYS A 91 14.49 -0.10 0.05
CA CYS A 91 14.36 0.16 1.47
C CYS A 91 14.01 -1.13 2.20
N PHE A 92 14.53 -1.31 3.40
CA PHE A 92 14.26 -2.51 4.21
C PHE A 92 13.49 -2.13 5.46
N ALA A 93 12.63 -3.05 5.90
CA ALA A 93 11.95 -2.90 7.18
C ALA A 93 12.97 -2.82 8.34
N PRO A 94 12.73 -2.01 9.37
CA PRO A 94 11.62 -1.06 9.47
C PRO A 94 11.94 0.26 8.75
N THR A 95 10.98 0.79 8.00
CA THR A 95 11.13 2.10 7.33
C THR A 95 9.77 2.77 7.20
N TYR A 96 9.78 4.09 7.10
CA TYR A 96 8.57 4.88 7.18
C TYR A 96 8.58 6.03 6.17
N ALA A 97 7.43 6.30 5.58
CA ALA A 97 7.21 7.44 4.72
C ALA A 97 5.90 8.15 5.07
N CYS A 98 5.91 9.47 4.94
CA CYS A 98 4.73 10.30 5.12
C CYS A 98 4.67 11.29 3.97
N ARG A 99 3.59 11.27 3.21
CA ARG A 99 3.45 12.05 1.99
C ARG A 99 2.21 12.92 2.03
N PRO A 100 2.35 14.22 1.68
CA PRO A 100 1.18 15.10 1.57
C PRO A 100 0.36 14.81 0.30
N PRO A 101 -0.87 15.32 0.23
CA PRO A 101 -1.67 15.23 -0.99
C PRO A 101 -0.94 15.81 -2.20
N GLY A 102 -1.16 15.21 -3.37
CA GLY A 102 -0.63 15.70 -4.63
C GLY A 102 0.77 15.26 -4.96
N VAL A 103 1.47 14.58 -4.06
CA VAL A 103 2.81 14.04 -4.32
C VAL A 103 2.68 12.72 -5.07
N HIS A 104 3.39 12.60 -6.19
CA HIS A 104 3.50 11.34 -6.92
C HIS A 104 4.51 10.43 -6.22
N HIS A 105 4.18 9.16 -6.10
CA HIS A 105 5.04 8.17 -5.48
C HIS A 105 4.96 6.82 -6.20
N GLY A 106 6.05 6.11 -6.18
CA GLY A 106 6.23 4.91 -6.97
C GLY A 106 6.85 5.22 -8.32
N PRO A 107 6.82 4.27 -9.28
CA PRO A 107 6.29 2.92 -9.10
C PRO A 107 7.00 2.12 -8.03
N PHE A 108 6.46 0.95 -7.70
CA PHE A 108 6.93 0.12 -6.60
C PHE A 108 7.16 -1.32 -7.04
N THR A 109 8.12 -1.96 -6.39
CA THR A 109 8.32 -3.40 -6.45
C THR A 109 8.88 -3.88 -5.12
N SER A 110 9.00 -5.18 -4.96
CA SER A 110 9.72 -5.80 -3.87
C SER A 110 10.56 -6.94 -4.45
N ARG A 111 11.80 -7.08 -4.01
CA ARG A 111 12.69 -8.15 -4.49
C ARG A 111 12.44 -9.45 -3.75
N GLY A 112 12.25 -9.37 -2.44
CA GLY A 112 12.05 -10.54 -1.59
C GLY A 112 10.64 -10.70 -1.04
N GLY A 113 9.79 -9.75 -1.32
CA GLY A 113 8.44 -9.76 -0.75
C GLY A 113 8.35 -9.07 0.59
#